data_c8a3d82a10814c90b964972bf71a87d6
#
_entry.id   c8a3d82a10814c90b964972bf71a87d6
#
_cell.length_a   1.000
_cell.length_b   1.000
_cell.length_c   1.000
_cell.angle_alpha   90.00
_cell.angle_beta   90.00
_cell.angle_gamma   90.00
#
_symmetry.space_group_name_H-M   'P 1'
#
loop_
_entity.id
_entity.type
_entity.pdbx_description
1 polymer ?
#
loop_
_entity_poly.entity_id
_entity_poly.type
_entity_poly.pdbx_seq_one_letter_code
_entity_poly.pdbx_strand_id
1 'polypeptide(L)'
;MSREAAAGILVCGDSGLEKYPGNWVADCAAATQNLLLAVHALGLGGVWTGVYPGEERCQAFRDFFGLPQHVTPLAFVPIGYPAETKTHENRFKADRVHRNRW
;
A
#
# COMPACT_ATOMS: atom_id res chain seq x y z
N MET A 1 -5.45 -11.05 10.42
CA MET A 1 -5.66 -9.58 10.43
C MET A 1 -6.77 -9.15 9.48
N SER A 2 -6.72 -9.45 8.18
CA SER A 2 -7.77 -9.04 7.24
C SER A 2 -9.15 -9.61 7.53
N ARG A 3 -9.26 -10.75 8.18
CA ARG A 3 -10.54 -11.35 8.58
C ARG A 3 -11.29 -10.54 9.64
N GLU A 4 -10.56 -9.80 10.45
CA GLU A 4 -11.12 -9.00 11.55
C GLU A 4 -11.30 -7.53 11.15
N ALA A 5 -10.79 -7.15 9.99
CA ALA A 5 -10.92 -5.79 9.49
C ALA A 5 -12.34 -5.51 9.01
N ALA A 6 -12.85 -4.32 9.33
CA ALA A 6 -14.20 -3.91 8.91
C ALA A 6 -14.27 -3.58 7.41
N ALA A 7 -13.15 -3.19 6.80
CA ALA A 7 -13.06 -2.79 5.40
C ALA A 7 -11.67 -3.05 4.85
N GLY A 8 -11.52 -2.95 3.55
CA GLY A 8 -10.22 -3.03 2.90
C GLY A 8 -10.19 -2.13 1.67
N ILE A 9 -9.03 -1.57 1.38
CA ILE A 9 -8.82 -0.75 0.19
C ILE A 9 -7.73 -1.41 -0.65
N LEU A 10 -8.05 -1.67 -1.91
CA LEU A 10 -7.10 -2.19 -2.88
C LEU A 10 -6.63 -1.03 -3.75
N VAL A 11 -5.33 -0.73 -3.69
CA VAL A 11 -4.72 0.33 -4.50
C VAL A 11 -4.19 -0.30 -5.77
N CYS A 12 -4.68 0.19 -6.91
CA CYS A 12 -4.37 -0.36 -8.23
C CYS A 12 -3.82 0.70 -9.17
N GLY A 13 -2.94 0.28 -10.07
CA GLY A 13 -2.50 1.08 -11.20
C GLY A 13 -3.22 0.68 -12.47
N ASP A 14 -3.58 1.64 -13.29
CA ASP A 14 -4.20 1.45 -14.59
C ASP A 14 -3.21 1.82 -15.69
N SER A 15 -2.67 0.82 -16.39
CA SER A 15 -1.69 1.05 -17.43
C SER A 15 -2.26 1.78 -18.65
N GLY A 16 -3.60 1.78 -18.81
CA GLY A 16 -4.27 2.53 -19.86
C GLY A 16 -4.29 4.04 -19.65
N LEU A 17 -4.07 4.48 -18.42
CA LEU A 17 -4.06 5.90 -18.04
C LEU A 17 -2.67 6.43 -17.73
N GLU A 18 -1.67 5.58 -17.82
CA GLU A 18 -0.30 5.89 -17.43
C GLU A 18 0.37 6.83 -18.42
N LYS A 19 0.89 7.96 -17.92
CA LYS A 19 1.60 8.94 -18.76
C LYS A 19 3.04 8.47 -19.06
N TYR A 20 3.72 7.95 -18.05
CA TYR A 20 5.08 7.43 -18.18
C TYR A 20 5.10 5.97 -17.79
N PRO A 21 5.37 5.04 -18.74
CA PRO A 21 5.34 3.60 -18.46
C PRO A 21 6.23 3.20 -17.27
N GLY A 22 5.64 2.46 -16.33
CA GLY A 22 6.34 1.97 -15.14
C GLY A 22 6.23 2.87 -13.91
N ASN A 23 5.84 4.13 -14.05
CA ASN A 23 5.74 5.04 -12.92
C ASN A 23 4.55 4.76 -12.00
N TRP A 24 3.60 3.96 -12.46
CA TRP A 24 2.42 3.63 -11.67
C TRP A 24 2.76 3.02 -10.31
N VAL A 25 3.87 2.29 -10.23
CA VAL A 25 4.30 1.65 -8.96
C VAL A 25 4.62 2.73 -7.92
N ALA A 26 5.41 3.73 -8.30
CA ALA A 26 5.78 4.83 -7.41
C ALA A 26 4.55 5.67 -7.02
N ASP A 27 3.69 5.97 -7.98
CA ASP A 27 2.48 6.75 -7.76
C ASP A 27 1.53 6.03 -6.80
N CYS A 28 1.31 4.74 -7.01
CA CYS A 28 0.46 3.94 -6.15
C CYS A 28 1.07 3.74 -4.75
N ALA A 29 2.39 3.63 -4.66
CA ALA A 29 3.07 3.54 -3.37
C ALA A 29 2.90 4.84 -2.57
N ALA A 30 3.05 5.99 -3.22
CA ALA A 30 2.81 7.29 -2.60
C ALA A 30 1.35 7.43 -2.13
N ALA A 31 0.40 7.01 -2.96
CA ALA A 31 -1.02 7.02 -2.61
C ALA A 31 -1.31 6.11 -1.41
N THR A 32 -0.69 4.93 -1.36
CA THR A 32 -0.84 3.99 -0.26
C THR A 32 -0.31 4.58 1.05
N GLN A 33 0.83 5.27 1.01
CA GLN A 33 1.37 5.92 2.21
C GLN A 33 0.45 7.04 2.70
N ASN A 34 -0.10 7.84 1.80
CA ASN A 34 -1.07 8.87 2.15
C ASN A 34 -2.33 8.26 2.78
N LEU A 35 -2.78 7.12 2.25
CA LEU A 35 -3.90 6.37 2.80
C LEU A 35 -3.62 5.94 4.25
N LEU A 36 -2.42 5.40 4.52
CA LEU A 36 -2.04 4.99 5.87
C LEU A 36 -1.99 6.16 6.85
N LEU A 37 -1.50 7.32 6.40
CA LEU A 37 -1.50 8.53 7.22
C LEU A 37 -2.93 8.99 7.54
N ALA A 38 -3.83 8.95 6.56
CA ALA A 38 -5.23 9.30 6.76
C ALA A 38 -5.93 8.33 7.73
N VAL A 39 -5.68 7.04 7.59
CA VAL A 39 -6.20 6.00 8.50
C VAL A 39 -5.78 6.30 9.93
N HIS A 40 -4.51 6.61 10.14
CA HIS A 40 -3.99 6.96 11.46
C HIS A 40 -4.65 8.24 12.01
N ALA A 41 -4.77 9.27 11.18
CA ALA A 41 -5.38 10.54 11.58
C ALA A 41 -6.84 10.39 12.00
N LEU A 42 -7.55 9.41 11.45
CA LEU A 42 -8.95 9.12 11.79
C LEU A 42 -9.09 8.19 13.00
N GLY A 43 -8.00 7.84 13.67
CA GLY A 43 -8.03 6.93 14.82
C GLY A 43 -8.24 5.48 14.46
N LEU A 44 -8.04 5.13 13.19
CA LEU A 44 -8.17 3.76 12.69
C LEU A 44 -6.80 3.08 12.59
N GLY A 45 -6.80 1.77 12.41
CA GLY A 45 -5.61 0.98 12.15
C GLY A 45 -5.64 0.42 10.74
N GLY A 46 -4.48 0.33 10.12
CA GLY A 46 -4.31 -0.27 8.81
C GLY A 46 -2.90 -0.77 8.63
N VAL A 47 -2.73 -1.69 7.69
CA VAL A 47 -1.40 -2.23 7.38
C VAL A 47 -1.27 -2.38 5.87
N TRP A 48 -0.08 -2.07 5.37
CA TRP A 48 0.25 -2.27 3.97
C TRP A 48 0.53 -3.75 3.73
N THR A 49 -0.36 -4.42 3.01
CA THR A 49 -0.15 -5.77 2.54
C THR A 49 0.27 -5.71 1.08
N GLY A 50 1.51 -6.10 0.79
CA GLY A 50 2.05 -6.05 -0.56
C GLY A 50 1.42 -7.10 -1.48
N VAL A 51 1.00 -6.68 -2.67
CA VAL A 51 0.50 -7.57 -3.72
C VAL A 51 1.49 -7.63 -4.88
N TYR A 52 1.76 -6.50 -5.53
CA TYR A 52 2.79 -6.39 -6.56
C TYR A 52 4.18 -6.45 -5.90
N PRO A 53 5.22 -7.10 -6.50
CA PRO A 53 5.24 -7.68 -7.83
C PRO A 53 4.91 -9.18 -7.91
N GLY A 54 4.33 -9.76 -6.88
CA GLY A 54 4.00 -11.19 -6.88
C GLY A 54 2.96 -11.54 -7.92
N GLU A 55 3.34 -12.28 -8.97
CA GLU A 55 2.46 -12.62 -10.09
C GLU A 55 1.24 -13.41 -9.63
N GLU A 56 1.43 -14.40 -8.77
CA GLU A 56 0.33 -15.21 -8.24
C GLU A 56 -0.63 -14.38 -7.40
N ARG A 57 -0.10 -13.47 -6.57
CA ARG A 57 -0.91 -12.58 -5.74
C ARG A 57 -1.70 -11.61 -6.60
N CYS A 58 -1.05 -11.00 -7.58
CA CYS A 58 -1.73 -10.08 -8.51
C CYS A 58 -2.87 -10.79 -9.23
N GLN A 59 -2.65 -12.00 -9.71
CA GLN A 59 -3.68 -12.75 -10.41
C GLN A 59 -4.81 -13.15 -9.48
N ALA A 60 -4.51 -13.56 -8.25
CA ALA A 60 -5.53 -13.89 -7.26
C ALA A 60 -6.44 -12.70 -6.95
N PHE A 61 -5.86 -11.50 -6.80
CA PHE A 61 -6.63 -10.28 -6.56
C PHE A 61 -7.44 -9.87 -7.79
N ARG A 62 -6.88 -10.03 -9.00
CA ARG A 62 -7.64 -9.79 -10.23
C ARG A 62 -8.87 -10.69 -10.32
N ASP A 63 -8.68 -11.96 -10.06
CA ASP A 63 -9.77 -12.95 -10.13
C ASP A 63 -10.84 -12.66 -9.08
N PHE A 64 -10.43 -12.35 -7.86
CA PHE A 64 -11.36 -12.11 -6.77
C PHE A 64 -12.19 -10.84 -6.98
N PHE A 65 -11.56 -9.75 -7.42
CA PHE A 65 -12.21 -8.45 -7.57
C PHE A 65 -12.69 -8.16 -9.00
N GLY A 66 -12.46 -9.08 -9.93
CA GLY A 66 -12.86 -8.88 -11.32
C GLY A 66 -12.09 -7.75 -12.02
N LEU A 67 -10.80 -7.58 -11.70
CA LEU A 67 -10.00 -6.53 -12.31
C LEU A 67 -9.66 -6.87 -13.76
N PRO A 68 -9.75 -5.90 -14.68
CA PRO A 68 -9.29 -6.11 -16.05
C PRO A 68 -7.76 -6.25 -16.11
N GLN A 69 -7.25 -6.79 -17.22
CA GLN A 69 -5.82 -7.09 -17.35
C GLN A 69 -4.91 -5.84 -17.28
N HIS A 70 -5.41 -4.68 -17.70
CA HIS A 70 -4.66 -3.42 -17.66
C HIS A 70 -4.66 -2.75 -16.28
N VAL A 71 -5.36 -3.34 -15.30
CA VAL A 71 -5.37 -2.85 -13.91
C VAL A 71 -4.58 -3.82 -13.06
N THR A 72 -3.53 -3.31 -12.41
CA THR A 72 -2.63 -4.13 -11.58
C THR A 72 -2.72 -3.70 -10.12
N PRO A 73 -3.04 -4.64 -9.21
CA PRO A 73 -3.09 -4.32 -7.78
C PRO A 73 -1.68 -4.16 -7.21
N LEU A 74 -1.44 -3.05 -6.50
CA LEU A 74 -0.16 -2.79 -5.84
C LEU A 74 -0.18 -3.27 -4.40
N ALA A 75 -1.19 -2.87 -3.64
CA ALA A 75 -1.28 -3.12 -2.22
C ALA A 75 -2.73 -3.25 -1.76
N PHE A 76 -2.94 -4.06 -0.76
CA PHE A 76 -4.22 -4.18 -0.07
C PHE A 76 -4.06 -3.69 1.36
N VAL A 77 -4.92 -2.77 1.78
CA VAL A 77 -4.87 -2.19 3.13
C VAL A 77 -6.15 -2.55 3.87
N PRO A 78 -6.12 -3.59 4.73
CA PRO A 78 -7.22 -3.84 5.65
C PRO A 78 -7.30 -2.71 6.68
N ILE A 79 -8.50 -2.26 6.99
CA ILE A 79 -8.74 -1.10 7.85
C ILE A 79 -9.75 -1.49 8.92
N GLY A 80 -9.49 -1.11 10.16
CA GLY A 80 -10.39 -1.34 11.29
C GLY A 80 -9.99 -0.53 12.50
N TYR A 81 -10.72 -0.69 13.59
CA TYR A 81 -10.34 -0.08 14.85
C TYR A 81 -9.16 -0.85 15.44
N PRO A 82 -8.09 -0.14 15.90
CA PRO A 82 -6.92 -0.83 16.45
C PRO A 82 -7.27 -1.56 17.76
N ALA A 83 -6.86 -2.82 17.84
CA ALA A 83 -7.06 -3.64 19.03
C ALA A 83 -5.93 -3.48 20.05
N GLU A 84 -4.80 -2.89 19.64
CA GLU A 84 -3.64 -2.69 20.50
C GLU A 84 -2.97 -1.37 20.17
N THR A 85 -2.25 -0.81 21.15
CA THR A 85 -1.42 0.38 20.96
C THR A 85 0.03 -0.06 20.96
N LYS A 86 0.72 0.20 19.86
CA LYS A 86 2.15 -0.10 19.75
C LYS A 86 2.99 1.11 20.11
N THR A 87 4.11 0.88 20.78
CA THR A 87 5.06 1.93 21.06
C THR A 87 5.81 2.32 19.80
N HIS A 88 6.18 3.61 19.72
CA HIS A 88 6.98 4.11 18.62
C HIS A 88 8.39 3.51 18.67
N GLU A 89 8.85 2.94 17.56
CA GLU A 89 10.21 2.49 17.40
C GLU A 89 11.01 3.55 16.64
N ASN A 90 12.17 3.90 17.14
CA ASN A 90 13.07 4.80 16.41
C ASN A 90 13.77 4.03 15.30
N ARG A 91 13.36 4.27 14.05
CA ARG A 91 13.92 3.63 12.86
C ARG A 91 14.92 4.50 12.13
N PHE A 92 15.21 5.67 12.67
CA PHE A 92 16.16 6.60 12.04
C PHE A 92 17.58 6.02 12.06
N LYS A 93 18.23 6.05 10.90
CA LYS A 93 19.60 5.57 10.70
C LYS A 93 20.47 6.74 10.22
N ALA A 94 21.20 7.38 11.13
CA ALA A 94 22.03 8.53 10.82
C ALA A 94 23.12 8.21 9.78
N ASP A 95 23.61 6.99 9.78
CA ASP A 95 24.64 6.51 8.84
C ASP A 95 24.14 6.41 7.39
N ARG A 96 22.83 6.51 7.19
CA ARG A 96 22.22 6.52 5.86
C ARG A 96 21.87 7.91 5.36
N VAL A 97 22.20 8.93 6.14
CA VAL A 97 21.97 10.33 5.76
C VAL A 97 23.30 10.95 5.35
N HIS A 98 23.39 11.35 4.09
CA HIS A 98 24.58 11.96 3.51
C HIS A 98 24.24 13.40 3.11
N ARG A 99 25.12 14.35 3.45
CA ARG A 99 24.90 15.76 3.15
C ARG A 99 25.80 16.21 2.00
N ASN A 100 25.17 16.78 0.97
CA ASN A 100 25.81 17.36 -0.20
C ASN A 100 26.51 16.37 -1.14
N ARG A 101 27.00 15.26 -0.63
CA ARG A 101 27.64 14.15 -1.37
C ARG A 101 27.45 12.85 -0.60
N TRP A 102 27.57 11.75 -1.32
CA TRP A 102 27.44 10.39 -0.76
C TRP A 102 28.58 10.05 0.22
#